data_855cbf5b0ea6febd2d3f212b115afbac
#
_entry.id   855cbf5b0ea6febd2d3f212b115afbac
#
_cell.length_a   1.000
_cell.length_b   1.000
_cell.length_c   1.000
_cell.angle_alpha   90.00
_cell.angle_beta   90.00
_cell.angle_gamma   90.00
#
_symmetry.space_group_name_H-M   'P 1'
#
loop_
_entity.id
_entity.type
_entity.pdbx_description
1 polymer ?
#
loop_
_entity_poly.entity_id
_entity_poly.type
_entity_poly.pdbx_seq_one_letter_code
_entity_poly.pdbx_strand_id
1 'polypeptide(L)'
;PNYLEKVEELCCINNFKKVGRILQGGSERYYSSLSAINAYASTENDINLIFHDSVRPLVTKRIISDCITMLGKYGAVDVAIPATDTIIKMNLNTHEIEDIPNRQFLYNGQTPQAFKLSVIREAYKRALVDPNFKTTDDCGVVLKYMPDIPIGVVPGEKFNMKLTHKEDLFLLDKLFQLKSVSDVSLYGQETALEHKVIVIFGGSYGIGHSIAELCTGLKAKVYSFSRSETGTDVADASLVKEALEKVYLIEKKIDFVINTAGILLKIPLMTMKYDDILNLIRVNYLGAINVAKESFSYLAKSHGGLLLFTSSSYTRGRAMYSLYSSSKAAIVNLVQALSCLLYTSDAADE
;
A
#
# COMPACT_ATOMS: atom_id res chain seq x y z
N PRO A 1 8.83 16.58 18.51
CA PRO A 1 9.70 17.76 18.47
C PRO A 1 11.08 17.48 17.89
N ASN A 2 11.66 16.29 18.07
CA ASN A 2 13.03 15.98 17.65
C ASN A 2 13.12 15.16 16.35
N TYR A 3 12.11 15.24 15.48
CA TYR A 3 12.07 14.44 14.25
C TYR A 3 12.29 15.25 12.97
N LEU A 4 12.60 16.56 13.06
CA LEU A 4 12.79 17.41 11.89
C LEU A 4 13.90 16.88 10.98
N GLU A 5 15.08 16.66 11.54
CA GLU A 5 16.26 16.14 10.81
C GLU A 5 15.93 14.79 10.14
N LYS A 6 15.25 13.89 10.86
CA LYS A 6 14.85 12.58 10.31
C LYS A 6 13.82 12.69 9.19
N VAL A 7 12.91 13.68 9.25
CA VAL A 7 11.95 13.93 8.18
C VAL A 7 12.65 14.54 6.97
N GLU A 8 13.61 15.44 7.17
CA GLU A 8 14.45 16.00 6.12
C GLU A 8 15.26 14.90 5.42
N GLU A 9 15.91 14.02 6.19
CA GLU A 9 16.64 12.87 5.69
C GLU A 9 15.74 11.95 4.84
N LEU A 10 14.54 11.59 5.34
CA LEU A 10 13.58 10.78 4.59
C LEU A 10 13.12 11.46 3.29
N CYS A 11 12.94 12.78 3.31
CA CYS A 11 12.57 13.52 2.09
C CYS A 11 13.69 13.51 1.05
N CYS A 12 14.94 13.61 1.50
CA CYS A 12 16.12 13.55 0.64
C CYS A 12 16.31 12.15 0.05
N ILE A 13 16.33 11.11 0.88
CA ILE A 13 16.51 9.71 0.45
C ILE A 13 15.45 9.31 -0.58
N ASN A 14 14.19 9.69 -0.36
CA ASN A 14 13.09 9.33 -1.26
C ASN A 14 12.87 10.34 -2.40
N ASN A 15 13.71 11.37 -2.52
CA ASN A 15 13.61 12.40 -3.56
C ASN A 15 12.22 13.03 -3.69
N PHE A 16 11.61 13.40 -2.57
CA PHE A 16 10.26 13.99 -2.54
C PHE A 16 10.26 15.44 -3.01
N LYS A 17 10.20 15.66 -4.32
CA LYS A 17 10.28 16.99 -4.97
C LYS A 17 9.15 17.97 -4.62
N LYS A 18 8.04 17.49 -4.04
CA LYS A 18 6.88 18.33 -3.70
C LYS A 18 6.88 18.82 -2.26
N VAL A 19 7.85 18.41 -1.44
CA VAL A 19 8.00 18.91 -0.07
C VAL A 19 8.61 20.30 -0.13
N GLY A 20 7.79 21.31 0.15
CA GLY A 20 8.23 22.72 0.07
C GLY A 20 8.80 23.24 1.39
N ARG A 21 8.25 22.82 2.52
CA ARG A 21 8.66 23.25 3.86
C ARG A 21 8.44 22.15 4.87
N ILE A 22 9.39 22.02 5.81
CA ILE A 22 9.26 21.18 6.99
C ILE A 22 9.15 22.14 8.18
N LEU A 23 8.03 22.06 8.89
CA LEU A 23 7.71 22.99 9.97
C LEU A 23 7.72 22.25 11.32
N GLN A 24 8.20 22.93 12.34
CA GLN A 24 8.15 22.39 13.70
C GLN A 24 6.70 22.38 14.21
N GLY A 25 6.26 21.22 14.71
CA GLY A 25 5.02 21.09 15.45
C GLY A 25 5.14 21.62 16.88
N GLY A 26 4.01 21.64 17.60
CA GLY A 26 3.97 22.06 19.00
C GLY A 26 3.61 20.92 19.97
N SER A 27 3.41 21.27 21.23
CA SER A 27 3.04 20.35 22.30
C SER A 27 1.64 19.76 22.12
N GLU A 28 0.76 20.47 21.45
CA GLU A 28 -0.59 20.04 21.11
C GLU A 28 -0.85 20.11 19.61
N ARG A 29 -1.85 19.36 19.13
CA ARG A 29 -2.18 19.22 17.70
C ARG A 29 -2.38 20.58 17.03
N TYR A 30 -3.11 21.48 17.67
CA TYR A 30 -3.44 22.78 17.08
C TYR A 30 -2.23 23.69 16.85
N TYR A 31 -1.15 23.54 17.60
CA TYR A 31 0.09 24.28 17.33
C TYR A 31 0.71 23.90 15.99
N SER A 32 0.60 22.63 15.61
CA SER A 32 1.05 22.17 14.28
C SER A 32 0.22 22.81 13.17
N SER A 33 -1.11 22.90 13.35
CA SER A 33 -1.99 23.60 12.43
C SER A 33 -1.65 25.10 12.34
N LEU A 34 -1.39 25.74 13.48
CA LEU A 34 -0.96 27.15 13.53
C LEU A 34 0.38 27.37 12.83
N SER A 35 1.34 26.47 12.98
CA SER A 35 2.63 26.56 12.27
C SER A 35 2.42 26.59 10.76
N ALA A 36 1.53 25.74 10.23
CA ALA A 36 1.18 25.73 8.82
C ALA A 36 0.45 27.03 8.40
N ILE A 37 -0.55 27.48 9.16
CA ILE A 37 -1.29 28.72 8.90
C ILE A 37 -0.36 29.93 8.85
N ASN A 38 0.55 30.03 9.82
CA ASN A 38 1.50 31.13 9.93
C ASN A 38 2.55 31.11 8.81
N ALA A 39 2.97 29.93 8.34
CA ALA A 39 3.91 29.81 7.24
C ALA A 39 3.37 30.40 5.91
N TYR A 40 2.06 30.54 5.79
CA TYR A 40 1.38 31.13 4.62
C TYR A 40 0.64 32.43 4.93
N ALA A 41 0.88 33.05 6.11
CA ALA A 41 0.18 34.26 6.54
C ALA A 41 0.38 35.48 5.62
N SER A 42 1.52 35.58 4.94
CA SER A 42 1.86 36.65 4.00
C SER A 42 1.37 36.42 2.56
N THR A 43 0.63 35.35 2.30
CA THR A 43 0.12 35.05 0.95
C THR A 43 -1.04 35.99 0.62
N GLU A 44 -0.94 36.73 -0.49
CA GLU A 44 -1.97 37.66 -0.93
C GLU A 44 -3.26 36.97 -1.38
N ASN A 45 -3.14 35.79 -1.97
CA ASN A 45 -4.28 35.00 -2.41
C ASN A 45 -4.84 34.12 -1.28
N ASP A 46 -6.16 33.92 -1.27
CA ASP A 46 -6.81 32.98 -0.36
C ASP A 46 -6.62 31.55 -0.83
N ILE A 47 -5.55 30.92 -0.37
CA ILE A 47 -5.18 29.56 -0.73
C ILE A 47 -5.99 28.51 0.05
N ASN A 48 -6.04 27.30 -0.49
CA ASN A 48 -6.62 26.14 0.19
C ASN A 48 -5.54 25.46 1.04
N LEU A 49 -5.80 25.25 2.32
CA LEU A 49 -5.00 24.43 3.22
C LEU A 49 -5.69 23.09 3.46
N ILE A 50 -4.95 22.01 3.34
CA ILE A 50 -5.46 20.66 3.60
C ILE A 50 -4.59 20.04 4.70
N PHE A 51 -5.17 19.82 5.87
CA PHE A 51 -4.52 19.19 7.00
C PHE A 51 -4.79 17.69 7.00
N HIS A 52 -3.74 16.90 7.05
CA HIS A 52 -3.87 15.45 7.04
C HIS A 52 -2.97 14.79 8.09
N ASP A 53 -3.54 13.84 8.84
CA ASP A 53 -2.79 13.05 9.82
C ASP A 53 -1.82 12.11 9.09
N SER A 54 -0.52 12.22 9.34
CA SER A 54 0.50 11.32 8.79
C SER A 54 0.27 9.83 9.14
N VAL A 55 -0.47 9.59 10.21
CA VAL A 55 -0.89 8.26 10.67
C VAL A 55 -2.14 7.72 9.96
N ARG A 56 -2.57 8.32 8.84
CA ARG A 56 -3.61 7.83 7.92
C ARG A 56 -3.04 7.61 6.51
N PRO A 57 -2.17 6.63 6.32
CA PRO A 57 -1.40 6.50 5.08
C PRO A 57 -2.24 6.05 3.87
N LEU A 58 -3.50 5.64 4.06
CA LEU A 58 -4.38 5.11 3.01
C LEU A 58 -5.38 6.13 2.45
N VAL A 59 -5.14 7.43 2.64
CA VAL A 59 -5.95 8.47 1.99
C VAL A 59 -5.94 8.30 0.47
N THR A 60 -7.11 8.46 -0.17
CA THR A 60 -7.23 8.30 -1.62
C THR A 60 -7.20 9.64 -2.35
N LYS A 61 -6.82 9.60 -3.63
CA LYS A 61 -6.90 10.76 -4.52
C LYS A 61 -8.33 11.30 -4.60
N ARG A 62 -9.34 10.42 -4.58
CA ARG A 62 -10.75 10.80 -4.55
C ARG A 62 -11.07 11.73 -3.38
N ILE A 63 -10.74 11.32 -2.16
CA ILE A 63 -11.02 12.12 -0.96
C ILE A 63 -10.36 13.50 -1.07
N ILE A 64 -9.11 13.58 -1.51
CA ILE A 64 -8.39 14.86 -1.66
C ILE A 64 -9.06 15.74 -2.73
N SER A 65 -9.41 15.17 -3.89
CA SER A 65 -10.06 15.88 -4.98
C SER A 65 -11.45 16.38 -4.58
N ASP A 66 -12.22 15.57 -3.86
CA ASP A 66 -13.55 15.94 -3.36
C ASP A 66 -13.45 17.07 -2.35
N CYS A 67 -12.46 17.08 -1.45
CA CYS A 67 -12.19 18.20 -0.53
C CYS A 67 -11.88 19.48 -1.29
N ILE A 68 -11.04 19.44 -2.31
CA ILE A 68 -10.71 20.62 -3.13
C ILE A 68 -11.96 21.14 -3.85
N THR A 69 -12.77 20.27 -4.42
CA THR A 69 -14.00 20.62 -5.11
C THR A 69 -15.01 21.25 -4.15
N MET A 70 -15.17 20.68 -2.96
CA MET A 70 -16.08 21.18 -1.94
C MET A 70 -15.66 22.55 -1.39
N LEU A 71 -14.36 22.87 -1.33
CA LEU A 71 -13.88 24.22 -0.98
C LEU A 71 -14.27 25.30 -1.99
N GLY A 72 -14.72 24.93 -3.17
CA GLY A 72 -15.34 25.86 -4.12
C GLY A 72 -16.70 26.39 -3.63
N LYS A 73 -17.37 25.66 -2.72
CA LYS A 73 -18.70 25.98 -2.17
C LYS A 73 -18.66 26.36 -0.69
N TYR A 74 -17.77 25.76 0.08
CA TYR A 74 -17.66 25.91 1.53
C TYR A 74 -16.34 26.54 1.93
N GLY A 75 -16.33 27.27 3.06
CA GLY A 75 -15.08 27.82 3.62
C GLY A 75 -14.24 26.80 4.38
N ALA A 76 -14.88 25.72 4.83
CA ALA A 76 -14.28 24.59 5.53
C ALA A 76 -14.94 23.27 5.08
N VAL A 77 -14.17 22.19 5.09
CA VAL A 77 -14.62 20.85 4.68
C VAL A 77 -14.02 19.80 5.60
N ASP A 78 -14.86 18.92 6.10
CA ASP A 78 -14.46 17.74 6.87
C ASP A 78 -14.64 16.47 6.05
N VAL A 79 -13.97 15.41 6.45
CA VAL A 79 -14.12 14.05 5.90
C VAL A 79 -14.67 13.15 6.98
N ALA A 80 -15.78 12.47 6.73
CA ALA A 80 -16.39 11.63 7.74
C ALA A 80 -17.05 10.38 7.16
N ILE A 81 -17.15 9.34 7.99
CA ILE A 81 -17.89 8.11 7.70
C ILE A 81 -18.99 7.89 8.74
N PRO A 82 -20.13 7.27 8.38
CA PRO A 82 -21.16 6.94 9.36
C PRO A 82 -20.60 6.08 10.50
N ALA A 83 -21.00 6.38 11.73
CA ALA A 83 -20.66 5.55 12.88
C ALA A 83 -21.31 4.16 12.73
N THR A 84 -20.53 3.09 12.89
CA THR A 84 -21.00 1.71 12.82
C THR A 84 -21.46 1.18 14.17
N ASP A 85 -20.81 1.60 15.24
CA ASP A 85 -21.12 1.19 16.59
C ASP A 85 -22.11 2.14 17.26
N THR A 86 -22.79 1.67 18.28
CA THR A 86 -23.64 2.51 19.13
C THR A 86 -22.74 3.41 19.99
N ILE A 87 -22.93 4.72 19.87
CA ILE A 87 -22.21 5.72 20.68
C ILE A 87 -22.97 5.89 21.99
N ILE A 88 -22.25 5.79 23.09
CA ILE A 88 -22.79 5.94 24.43
C ILE A 88 -22.15 7.19 25.05
N LYS A 89 -22.97 8.11 25.54
CA LYS A 89 -22.53 9.21 26.40
C LYS A 89 -22.58 8.73 27.85
N MET A 90 -21.44 8.74 28.50
CA MET A 90 -21.27 8.23 29.86
C MET A 90 -20.98 9.36 30.84
N ASN A 91 -21.61 9.32 32.00
CA ASN A 91 -21.23 10.14 33.14
C ASN A 91 -19.93 9.57 33.75
N LEU A 92 -18.85 10.36 33.69
CA LEU A 92 -17.54 9.91 34.18
C LEU A 92 -17.43 9.74 35.70
N ASN A 93 -18.33 10.37 36.46
CA ASN A 93 -18.30 10.27 37.91
C ASN A 93 -19.09 9.05 38.43
N THR A 94 -20.24 8.76 37.81
CA THR A 94 -21.12 7.65 38.24
C THR A 94 -20.93 6.37 37.45
N HIS A 95 -20.22 6.43 36.31
CA HIS A 95 -20.05 5.35 35.33
C HIS A 95 -21.39 4.82 34.76
N GLU A 96 -22.42 5.69 34.73
CA GLU A 96 -23.74 5.37 34.21
C GLU A 96 -23.90 5.93 32.80
N ILE A 97 -24.78 5.30 32.01
CA ILE A 97 -25.16 5.82 30.69
C ILE A 97 -26.00 7.06 30.88
N GLU A 98 -25.57 8.19 30.33
CA GLU A 98 -26.29 9.46 30.37
C GLU A 98 -27.20 9.62 29.14
N ASP A 99 -26.74 9.16 27.97
CA ASP A 99 -27.48 9.27 26.72
C ASP A 99 -26.98 8.23 25.69
N ILE A 100 -27.85 7.88 24.75
CA ILE A 100 -27.53 7.08 23.56
C ILE A 100 -28.04 7.82 22.34
N PRO A 101 -27.22 8.69 21.73
CA PRO A 101 -27.64 9.50 20.59
C PRO A 101 -28.06 8.66 19.39
N ASN A 102 -29.00 9.18 18.59
CA ASN A 102 -29.44 8.48 17.40
C ASN A 102 -28.30 8.36 16.38
N ARG A 103 -27.85 7.13 16.16
CA ARG A 103 -26.69 6.78 15.32
C ARG A 103 -26.79 7.31 13.88
N GLN A 104 -27.99 7.46 13.32
CA GLN A 104 -28.15 7.97 11.94
C GLN A 104 -27.55 9.37 11.71
N PHE A 105 -27.36 10.15 12.78
CA PHE A 105 -26.78 11.49 12.74
C PHE A 105 -25.31 11.53 13.20
N LEU A 106 -24.74 10.38 13.55
CA LEU A 106 -23.38 10.29 14.08
C LEU A 106 -22.41 9.80 13.02
N TYR A 107 -21.33 10.53 12.89
CA TYR A 107 -20.25 10.26 11.95
C TYR A 107 -18.91 10.29 12.68
N ASN A 108 -18.01 9.43 12.25
CA ASN A 108 -16.62 9.44 12.70
C ASN A 108 -15.82 10.36 11.77
N GLY A 109 -15.29 11.46 12.32
CA GLY A 109 -14.42 12.37 11.61
C GLY A 109 -13.10 11.71 11.21
N GLN A 110 -12.65 12.00 10.02
CA GLN A 110 -11.37 11.57 9.49
C GLN A 110 -10.53 12.80 9.11
N THR A 111 -9.36 12.58 8.56
CA THR A 111 -8.63 13.59 7.80
C THR A 111 -8.43 13.08 6.36
N PRO A 112 -8.27 13.97 5.38
CA PRO A 112 -7.97 15.41 5.47
C PRO A 112 -9.14 16.26 5.95
N GLN A 113 -8.81 17.39 6.61
CA GLN A 113 -9.70 18.51 6.83
C GLN A 113 -9.19 19.67 5.97
N ALA A 114 -10.07 20.33 5.24
CA ALA A 114 -9.66 21.32 4.25
C ALA A 114 -10.32 22.69 4.51
N PHE A 115 -9.58 23.76 4.30
CA PHE A 115 -9.99 25.11 4.67
C PHE A 115 -9.51 26.13 3.64
N LYS A 116 -10.30 27.21 3.48
CA LYS A 116 -9.77 28.48 2.99
C LYS A 116 -8.84 29.06 4.04
N LEU A 117 -7.67 29.55 3.65
CA LEU A 117 -6.70 30.15 4.58
C LEU A 117 -7.33 31.29 5.38
N SER A 118 -8.12 32.14 4.74
CA SER A 118 -8.83 33.25 5.39
C SER A 118 -9.74 32.76 6.52
N VAL A 119 -10.48 31.68 6.30
CA VAL A 119 -11.43 31.12 7.27
C VAL A 119 -10.70 30.53 8.47
N ILE A 120 -9.75 29.61 8.24
CA ILE A 120 -9.08 28.92 9.35
C ILE A 120 -8.21 29.88 10.16
N ARG A 121 -7.57 30.85 9.51
CA ARG A 121 -6.78 31.88 10.17
C ARG A 121 -7.63 32.74 11.09
N GLU A 122 -8.79 33.23 10.62
CA GLU A 122 -9.70 34.02 11.43
C GLU A 122 -10.32 33.22 12.58
N ALA A 123 -10.68 31.96 12.34
CA ALA A 123 -11.17 31.05 13.38
C ALA A 123 -10.15 30.87 14.53
N TYR A 124 -8.88 30.62 14.20
CA TYR A 124 -7.84 30.51 15.21
C TYR A 124 -7.53 31.84 15.90
N LYS A 125 -7.56 32.96 15.19
CA LYS A 125 -7.40 34.28 15.78
C LYS A 125 -8.44 34.55 16.89
N ARG A 126 -9.70 34.18 16.66
CA ARG A 126 -10.77 34.28 17.65
C ARG A 126 -10.60 33.24 18.77
N ALA A 127 -10.21 32.01 18.44
CA ALA A 127 -10.05 30.94 19.39
C ALA A 127 -8.93 31.24 20.43
N LEU A 128 -7.81 31.82 20.00
CA LEU A 128 -6.65 32.07 20.86
C LEU A 128 -6.88 33.19 21.88
N VAL A 129 -7.92 34.00 21.77
CA VAL A 129 -8.33 34.98 22.79
C VAL A 129 -9.25 34.35 23.84
N ASP A 130 -9.81 33.17 23.62
CA ASP A 130 -10.62 32.43 24.58
C ASP A 130 -9.71 31.73 25.62
N PRO A 131 -9.72 32.12 26.90
CA PRO A 131 -8.88 31.48 27.93
C PRO A 131 -9.24 30.01 28.17
N ASN A 132 -10.43 29.58 27.75
CA ASN A 132 -10.92 28.20 27.85
C ASN A 132 -10.78 27.46 26.52
N PHE A 133 -9.95 27.92 25.58
CA PHE A 133 -9.76 27.28 24.31
C PHE A 133 -9.24 25.85 24.46
N LYS A 134 -10.03 24.91 23.95
CA LYS A 134 -9.67 23.49 23.79
C LYS A 134 -10.27 23.01 22.49
N THR A 135 -9.51 22.23 21.75
CA THR A 135 -9.98 21.62 20.50
C THR A 135 -9.39 20.24 20.30
N THR A 136 -10.16 19.39 19.65
CA THR A 136 -9.74 18.05 19.21
C THR A 136 -9.37 18.03 17.73
N ASP A 137 -9.93 18.98 16.94
CA ASP A 137 -9.73 19.08 15.50
C ASP A 137 -9.91 20.52 15.00
N ASP A 138 -9.54 20.77 13.73
CA ASP A 138 -9.56 22.11 13.15
C ASP A 138 -10.97 22.52 12.69
N CYS A 139 -11.82 21.57 12.26
CA CYS A 139 -13.23 21.86 11.94
C CYS A 139 -14.02 22.30 13.17
N GLY A 140 -13.72 21.72 14.34
CA GLY A 140 -14.31 22.15 15.61
C GLY A 140 -13.98 23.59 15.98
N VAL A 141 -12.78 24.08 15.60
CA VAL A 141 -12.42 25.50 15.78
C VAL A 141 -13.30 26.39 14.90
N VAL A 142 -13.47 26.05 13.63
CA VAL A 142 -14.34 26.82 12.71
C VAL A 142 -15.78 26.79 13.21
N LEU A 143 -16.29 25.61 13.58
CA LEU A 143 -17.66 25.46 14.06
C LEU A 143 -17.98 26.34 15.28
N LYS A 144 -17.03 26.40 16.24
CA LYS A 144 -17.24 27.15 17.49
C LYS A 144 -17.05 28.64 17.32
N TYR A 145 -16.02 29.08 16.59
CA TYR A 145 -15.61 30.50 16.56
C TYR A 145 -16.06 31.24 15.29
N MET A 146 -16.60 30.52 14.29
CA MET A 146 -17.18 31.08 13.06
C MET A 146 -18.49 30.36 12.71
N PRO A 147 -19.51 30.40 13.59
CA PRO A 147 -20.76 29.62 13.43
C PRO A 147 -21.53 29.93 12.14
N ASP A 148 -21.31 31.10 11.55
CA ASP A 148 -21.93 31.50 10.28
C ASP A 148 -21.29 30.86 9.04
N ILE A 149 -20.16 30.19 9.21
CA ILE A 149 -19.46 29.50 8.11
C ILE A 149 -19.88 28.03 8.11
N PRO A 150 -20.64 27.59 7.09
CA PRO A 150 -21.01 26.18 7.00
C PRO A 150 -19.80 25.31 6.64
N ILE A 151 -19.71 24.15 7.30
CA ILE A 151 -18.67 23.14 7.03
C ILE A 151 -19.27 22.07 6.15
N GLY A 152 -18.69 21.89 4.95
CA GLY A 152 -19.05 20.79 4.05
C GLY A 152 -18.51 19.45 4.54
N VAL A 153 -19.18 18.33 4.22
CA VAL A 153 -18.72 16.99 4.57
C VAL A 153 -18.51 16.18 3.31
N VAL A 154 -17.31 15.64 3.15
CA VAL A 154 -16.95 14.69 2.09
C VAL A 154 -17.07 13.27 2.66
N PRO A 155 -17.72 12.33 1.94
CA PRO A 155 -17.74 10.93 2.34
C PRO A 155 -16.31 10.34 2.41
N GLY A 156 -15.92 9.92 3.59
CA GLY A 156 -14.66 9.23 3.83
C GLY A 156 -14.66 7.77 3.36
N GLU A 157 -13.64 7.04 3.75
CA GLU A 157 -13.49 5.62 3.45
C GLU A 157 -13.08 4.85 4.70
N LYS A 158 -13.59 3.62 4.87
CA LYS A 158 -13.21 2.76 6.00
C LYS A 158 -11.70 2.45 6.02
N PHE A 159 -11.08 2.41 4.84
CA PHE A 159 -9.64 2.19 4.69
C PHE A 159 -8.80 3.39 5.14
N ASN A 160 -9.35 4.59 5.17
CA ASN A 160 -8.67 5.79 5.67
C ASN A 160 -8.66 5.82 7.21
N MET A 161 -8.29 4.70 7.81
CA MET A 161 -8.22 4.53 9.25
C MET A 161 -6.98 5.22 9.83
N LYS A 162 -7.06 5.57 11.11
CA LYS A 162 -5.96 6.17 11.87
C LYS A 162 -5.17 5.07 12.58
N LEU A 163 -3.86 5.05 12.42
CA LEU A 163 -2.94 4.23 13.19
C LEU A 163 -2.84 4.81 14.61
N THR A 164 -3.49 4.18 15.57
CA THR A 164 -3.51 4.61 16.98
C THR A 164 -2.88 3.59 17.90
N HIS A 165 -2.97 2.32 17.58
CA HIS A 165 -2.47 1.20 18.36
C HIS A 165 -1.49 0.35 17.54
N LYS A 166 -0.65 -0.45 18.21
CA LYS A 166 0.32 -1.32 17.51
C LYS A 166 -0.35 -2.36 16.62
N GLU A 167 -1.53 -2.81 17.02
CA GLU A 167 -2.35 -3.78 16.28
C GLU A 167 -2.83 -3.22 14.94
N ASP A 168 -3.02 -1.91 14.85
CA ASP A 168 -3.44 -1.23 13.61
C ASP A 168 -2.39 -1.36 12.50
N LEU A 169 -1.09 -1.51 12.85
CA LEU A 169 -0.03 -1.74 11.87
C LEU A 169 -0.29 -3.00 11.05
N PHE A 170 -0.72 -4.07 11.71
CA PHE A 170 -1.01 -5.34 11.06
C PHE A 170 -2.20 -5.22 10.10
N LEU A 171 -3.23 -4.49 10.54
CA LEU A 171 -4.41 -4.24 9.73
C LEU A 171 -4.08 -3.34 8.53
N LEU A 172 -3.32 -2.28 8.73
CA LEU A 172 -2.89 -1.38 7.66
C LEU A 172 -2.03 -2.10 6.61
N ASP A 173 -1.09 -2.96 7.02
CA ASP A 173 -0.29 -3.76 6.10
C ASP A 173 -1.17 -4.62 5.18
N LYS A 174 -2.19 -5.27 5.74
CA LYS A 174 -3.17 -6.04 4.94
C LYS A 174 -4.01 -5.17 4.02
N LEU A 175 -4.39 -3.99 4.45
CA LEU A 175 -5.15 -3.04 3.63
C LEU A 175 -4.29 -2.48 2.49
N PHE A 176 -3.00 -2.21 2.72
CA PHE A 176 -2.06 -1.87 1.65
C PHE A 176 -1.96 -2.97 0.60
N GLN A 177 -1.81 -4.22 1.03
CA GLN A 177 -1.77 -5.38 0.12
C GLN A 177 -3.04 -5.49 -0.73
N LEU A 178 -4.23 -5.27 -0.14
CA LEU A 178 -5.50 -5.30 -0.87
C LEU A 178 -5.63 -4.14 -1.86
N LYS A 179 -5.14 -2.97 -1.51
CA LYS A 179 -5.27 -1.76 -2.33
C LYS A 179 -4.31 -1.78 -3.54
N SER A 180 -3.11 -2.32 -3.38
CA SER A 180 -2.15 -2.46 -4.48
C SER A 180 -2.65 -3.40 -5.60
N VAL A 181 -3.62 -4.27 -5.30
CA VAL A 181 -4.25 -5.16 -6.30
C VAL A 181 -5.36 -4.45 -7.09
N SER A 182 -6.01 -3.42 -6.53
CA SER A 182 -7.17 -2.76 -7.14
C SER A 182 -6.86 -1.56 -8.03
N ASP A 183 -5.65 -1.01 -7.96
CA ASP A 183 -5.28 0.21 -8.70
C ASP A 183 -4.69 -0.05 -10.11
N VAL A 184 -4.62 -1.30 -10.55
CA VAL A 184 -4.16 -1.64 -11.90
C VAL A 184 -5.33 -1.52 -12.89
N SER A 185 -5.60 -0.32 -13.35
CA SER A 185 -6.41 -0.08 -14.55
C SER A 185 -5.61 -0.50 -15.78
N LEU A 186 -5.89 -1.68 -16.31
CA LEU A 186 -5.32 -2.18 -17.57
C LEU A 186 -5.89 -1.47 -18.82
N TYR A 187 -6.87 -0.60 -18.66
CA TYR A 187 -7.49 0.13 -19.76
C TYR A 187 -6.63 1.32 -20.20
N GLY A 188 -6.05 1.21 -21.39
CA GLY A 188 -5.34 2.30 -22.06
C GLY A 188 -3.81 2.18 -22.13
N GLN A 189 -3.22 1.02 -21.83
CA GLN A 189 -1.77 0.79 -21.92
C GLN A 189 -1.42 -0.34 -22.90
N GLU A 190 -1.92 -0.28 -24.13
CA GLU A 190 -1.62 -1.27 -25.19
C GLU A 190 -0.10 -1.40 -25.51
N THR A 191 0.73 -0.49 -25.01
CA THR A 191 2.18 -0.47 -25.24
C THR A 191 3.02 -0.59 -23.96
N ALA A 192 2.39 -0.83 -22.81
CA ALA A 192 3.13 -0.84 -21.51
C ALA A 192 4.24 -1.89 -21.43
N LEU A 193 4.14 -2.98 -22.21
CA LEU A 193 5.14 -4.05 -22.25
C LEU A 193 5.92 -4.07 -23.57
N GLU A 194 5.75 -3.08 -24.43
CA GLU A 194 6.49 -2.99 -25.69
C GLU A 194 8.00 -2.97 -25.44
N HIS A 195 8.72 -3.84 -26.15
CA HIS A 195 10.17 -4.05 -26.00
C HIS A 195 10.64 -4.62 -24.65
N LYS A 196 9.72 -5.01 -23.73
CA LYS A 196 10.09 -5.72 -22.52
C LYS A 196 10.39 -7.18 -22.80
N VAL A 197 11.43 -7.70 -22.17
CA VAL A 197 11.85 -9.11 -22.24
C VAL A 197 11.35 -9.83 -21.00
N ILE A 198 10.49 -10.82 -21.20
CA ILE A 198 9.81 -11.55 -20.12
C ILE A 198 10.17 -13.04 -20.23
N VAL A 199 10.69 -13.61 -19.15
CA VAL A 199 10.96 -15.04 -19.03
C VAL A 199 9.91 -15.68 -18.12
N ILE A 200 9.25 -16.74 -18.59
CA ILE A 200 8.20 -17.45 -17.86
C ILE A 200 8.59 -18.89 -17.64
N PHE A 201 8.75 -19.31 -16.40
CA PHE A 201 8.86 -20.70 -16.00
C PHE A 201 7.49 -21.27 -15.67
N GLY A 202 7.12 -22.41 -16.28
CA GLY A 202 5.79 -23.03 -16.19
C GLY A 202 4.80 -22.49 -17.20
N GLY A 203 5.26 -22.01 -18.36
CA GLY A 203 4.44 -21.35 -19.36
C GLY A 203 3.71 -22.25 -20.36
N SER A 204 3.83 -23.60 -20.28
CA SER A 204 3.23 -24.51 -21.25
C SER A 204 1.71 -24.63 -21.16
N TYR A 205 1.11 -24.42 -20.01
CA TYR A 205 -0.34 -24.46 -19.81
C TYR A 205 -0.80 -23.62 -18.61
N GLY A 206 -2.11 -23.45 -18.45
CA GLY A 206 -2.71 -22.79 -17.32
C GLY A 206 -2.33 -21.32 -17.20
N ILE A 207 -2.08 -20.85 -15.98
CA ILE A 207 -1.81 -19.43 -15.67
C ILE A 207 -0.60 -18.92 -16.46
N GLY A 208 0.49 -19.70 -16.50
CA GLY A 208 1.72 -19.27 -17.19
C GLY A 208 1.51 -19.10 -18.69
N HIS A 209 0.76 -19.98 -19.32
CA HIS A 209 0.38 -19.86 -20.74
C HIS A 209 -0.46 -18.62 -21.01
N SER A 210 -1.50 -18.40 -20.20
CA SER A 210 -2.36 -17.21 -20.35
C SER A 210 -1.59 -15.91 -20.16
N ILE A 211 -0.60 -15.88 -19.23
CA ILE A 211 0.29 -14.73 -19.08
C ILE A 211 1.17 -14.55 -20.31
N ALA A 212 1.71 -15.63 -20.86
CA ALA A 212 2.54 -15.58 -22.07
C ALA A 212 1.76 -14.99 -23.25
N GLU A 213 0.52 -15.44 -23.48
CA GLU A 213 -0.36 -14.92 -24.53
C GLU A 213 -0.67 -13.43 -24.30
N LEU A 214 -1.04 -13.05 -23.08
CA LEU A 214 -1.34 -11.66 -22.74
C LEU A 214 -0.13 -10.75 -22.96
N CYS A 215 1.05 -11.11 -22.44
CA CYS A 215 2.27 -10.32 -22.59
C CYS A 215 2.70 -10.21 -24.06
N THR A 216 2.52 -11.27 -24.86
CA THR A 216 2.80 -11.24 -26.30
C THR A 216 1.81 -10.31 -27.02
N GLY A 217 0.53 -10.34 -26.66
CA GLY A 217 -0.47 -9.41 -27.18
C GLY A 217 -0.17 -7.94 -26.85
N LEU A 218 0.49 -7.69 -25.71
CA LEU A 218 1.00 -6.36 -25.30
C LEU A 218 2.39 -6.03 -25.87
N LYS A 219 2.82 -6.77 -26.91
CA LYS A 219 4.09 -6.57 -27.65
C LYS A 219 5.37 -6.80 -26.84
N ALA A 220 5.32 -7.56 -25.76
CA ALA A 220 6.51 -8.03 -25.08
C ALA A 220 7.20 -9.16 -25.86
N LYS A 221 8.52 -9.29 -25.66
CA LYS A 221 9.28 -10.47 -26.08
C LYS A 221 9.20 -11.52 -24.97
N VAL A 222 8.46 -12.60 -25.21
CA VAL A 222 8.17 -13.62 -24.23
C VAL A 222 8.94 -14.89 -24.52
N TYR A 223 9.65 -15.42 -23.50
CA TYR A 223 10.39 -16.66 -23.52
C TYR A 223 9.80 -17.61 -22.47
N SER A 224 9.19 -18.70 -22.92
CA SER A 224 8.48 -19.64 -22.07
C SER A 224 9.28 -20.94 -21.92
N PHE A 225 9.46 -21.38 -20.68
CA PHE A 225 10.19 -22.58 -20.32
C PHE A 225 9.32 -23.50 -19.46
N SER A 226 9.36 -24.79 -19.75
CA SER A 226 8.63 -25.80 -18.98
C SER A 226 9.34 -27.15 -19.06
N ARG A 227 9.02 -28.03 -18.13
CA ARG A 227 9.54 -29.39 -18.14
C ARG A 227 9.01 -30.20 -19.36
N SER A 228 7.77 -29.98 -19.76
CA SER A 228 7.12 -30.71 -20.84
C SER A 228 7.57 -30.30 -22.24
N GLU A 229 7.83 -29.02 -22.48
CA GLU A 229 8.13 -28.51 -23.83
C GLU A 229 9.60 -28.23 -24.06
N THR A 230 10.28 -27.68 -23.05
CA THR A 230 11.68 -27.28 -23.19
C THR A 230 12.66 -28.10 -22.35
N GLY A 231 12.15 -29.08 -21.59
CA GLY A 231 12.97 -29.89 -20.67
C GLY A 231 13.45 -29.13 -19.43
N THR A 232 13.00 -27.89 -19.22
CA THR A 232 13.48 -27.05 -18.12
C THR A 232 12.70 -27.33 -16.84
N ASP A 233 13.34 -28.05 -15.90
CA ASP A 233 12.77 -28.28 -14.56
C ASP A 233 13.29 -27.21 -13.60
N VAL A 234 12.39 -26.42 -12.99
CA VAL A 234 12.75 -25.40 -12.02
C VAL A 234 13.40 -25.95 -10.74
N ALA A 235 13.21 -27.25 -10.46
CA ALA A 235 13.87 -27.93 -9.35
C ALA A 235 15.39 -28.13 -9.58
N ASP A 236 15.86 -27.93 -10.80
CA ASP A 236 17.27 -27.96 -11.17
C ASP A 236 17.78 -26.55 -11.47
N ALA A 237 18.66 -26.05 -10.60
CA ALA A 237 19.19 -24.68 -10.72
C ALA A 237 20.03 -24.49 -12.01
N SER A 238 20.70 -25.54 -12.50
CA SER A 238 21.51 -25.47 -13.73
C SER A 238 20.63 -25.25 -14.96
N LEU A 239 19.48 -25.92 -15.05
CA LEU A 239 18.53 -25.74 -16.15
C LEU A 239 17.86 -24.37 -16.11
N VAL A 240 17.57 -23.84 -14.92
CA VAL A 240 17.07 -22.46 -14.75
C VAL A 240 18.12 -21.45 -15.24
N LYS A 241 19.38 -21.62 -14.84
CA LYS A 241 20.49 -20.77 -15.24
C LYS A 241 20.68 -20.78 -16.76
N GLU A 242 20.75 -21.97 -17.37
CA GLU A 242 20.89 -22.13 -18.83
C GLU A 242 19.75 -21.43 -19.59
N ALA A 243 18.51 -21.56 -19.12
CA ALA A 243 17.36 -20.88 -19.71
C ALA A 243 17.51 -19.36 -19.70
N LEU A 244 17.91 -18.79 -18.56
CA LEU A 244 18.14 -17.34 -18.42
C LEU A 244 19.31 -16.85 -19.25
N GLU A 245 20.44 -17.59 -19.26
CA GLU A 245 21.61 -17.27 -20.07
C GLU A 245 21.27 -17.26 -21.56
N LYS A 246 20.50 -18.23 -22.04
CA LYS A 246 20.05 -18.30 -23.44
C LYS A 246 19.27 -17.03 -23.84
N VAL A 247 18.34 -16.58 -23.01
CA VAL A 247 17.57 -15.36 -23.30
C VAL A 247 18.48 -14.13 -23.23
N TYR A 248 19.35 -14.06 -22.22
CA TYR A 248 20.26 -12.92 -22.09
C TYR A 248 21.28 -12.81 -23.22
N LEU A 249 21.73 -13.93 -23.77
CA LEU A 249 22.62 -13.92 -24.95
C LEU A 249 21.94 -13.30 -26.19
N ILE A 250 20.64 -13.51 -26.36
CA ILE A 250 19.84 -13.01 -27.49
C ILE A 250 19.46 -11.54 -27.27
N GLU A 251 18.85 -11.23 -26.12
CA GLU A 251 18.19 -9.96 -25.87
C GLU A 251 19.05 -8.94 -25.14
N LYS A 252 20.16 -9.36 -24.53
CA LYS A 252 21.11 -8.58 -23.71
C LYS A 252 20.46 -7.95 -22.46
N LYS A 253 19.23 -8.29 -22.17
CA LYS A 253 18.46 -7.87 -20.97
C LYS A 253 17.38 -8.90 -20.64
N ILE A 254 16.90 -8.86 -19.40
CA ILE A 254 15.69 -9.54 -18.92
C ILE A 254 14.97 -8.52 -18.03
N ASP A 255 13.78 -8.08 -18.44
CA ASP A 255 13.01 -7.09 -17.66
C ASP A 255 12.14 -7.75 -16.59
N PHE A 256 11.57 -8.92 -16.86
CA PHE A 256 10.74 -9.63 -15.89
C PHE A 256 11.00 -11.14 -15.94
N VAL A 257 10.97 -11.76 -14.76
CA VAL A 257 10.96 -13.22 -14.62
C VAL A 257 9.72 -13.64 -13.84
N ILE A 258 8.98 -14.59 -14.38
CA ILE A 258 7.70 -15.06 -13.84
C ILE A 258 7.80 -16.57 -13.60
N ASN A 259 7.55 -17.02 -12.38
CA ASN A 259 7.53 -18.45 -12.05
C ASN A 259 6.11 -18.89 -11.67
N THR A 260 5.45 -19.58 -12.58
CA THR A 260 4.15 -20.22 -12.37
C THR A 260 4.29 -21.74 -12.20
N ALA A 261 5.51 -22.29 -12.33
CA ALA A 261 5.73 -23.71 -12.16
C ALA A 261 5.31 -24.18 -10.78
N GLY A 262 4.58 -25.27 -10.74
CA GLY A 262 4.12 -25.87 -9.50
C GLY A 262 3.32 -27.13 -9.73
N ILE A 263 3.32 -28.01 -8.74
CA ILE A 263 2.52 -29.22 -8.72
C ILE A 263 1.54 -29.19 -7.55
N LEU A 264 0.39 -29.78 -7.75
CA LEU A 264 -0.65 -29.94 -6.75
C LEU A 264 -1.01 -31.41 -6.59
N LEU A 265 -0.78 -31.94 -5.40
CA LEU A 265 -1.19 -33.27 -5.02
C LEU A 265 -2.29 -33.18 -3.95
N LYS A 266 -3.45 -33.75 -4.22
CA LYS A 266 -4.60 -33.80 -3.30
C LYS A 266 -4.60 -35.13 -2.56
N ILE A 267 -3.68 -35.30 -1.62
CA ILE A 267 -3.48 -36.53 -0.87
C ILE A 267 -3.38 -36.17 0.62
N PRO A 268 -4.00 -36.93 1.53
CA PRO A 268 -3.78 -36.75 2.98
C PRO A 268 -2.29 -36.93 3.31
N LEU A 269 -1.72 -36.05 4.12
CA LEU A 269 -0.30 -36.10 4.46
C LEU A 269 0.14 -37.46 5.00
N MET A 270 -0.72 -38.09 5.83
CA MET A 270 -0.39 -39.37 6.48
C MET A 270 -0.28 -40.56 5.51
N THR A 271 -0.82 -40.46 4.31
CA THR A 271 -0.78 -41.50 3.26
C THR A 271 0.08 -41.11 2.07
N MET A 272 0.67 -39.91 2.10
CA MET A 272 1.53 -39.41 1.02
C MET A 272 2.90 -40.15 1.03
N LYS A 273 3.37 -40.56 -0.11
CA LYS A 273 4.70 -41.16 -0.24
C LYS A 273 5.79 -40.13 -0.08
N TYR A 274 6.93 -40.50 0.51
CA TYR A 274 8.03 -39.56 0.70
C TYR A 274 8.58 -38.98 -0.62
N ASP A 275 8.57 -39.74 -1.70
CA ASP A 275 8.99 -39.24 -3.02
C ASP A 275 8.08 -38.14 -3.54
N ASP A 276 6.78 -38.27 -3.31
CA ASP A 276 5.78 -37.21 -3.66
C ASP A 276 5.98 -35.97 -2.81
N ILE A 277 6.29 -36.15 -1.52
CA ILE A 277 6.62 -35.04 -0.59
C ILE A 277 7.83 -34.28 -1.09
N LEU A 278 8.93 -35.01 -1.36
CA LEU A 278 10.17 -34.40 -1.84
C LEU A 278 10.00 -33.73 -3.20
N ASN A 279 9.31 -34.39 -4.13
CA ASN A 279 9.04 -33.81 -5.44
C ASN A 279 8.21 -32.51 -5.34
N LEU A 280 7.18 -32.47 -4.50
CA LEU A 280 6.37 -31.27 -4.30
C LEU A 280 7.20 -30.12 -3.70
N ILE A 281 8.03 -30.39 -2.70
CA ILE A 281 8.91 -29.41 -2.09
C ILE A 281 9.93 -28.90 -3.11
N ARG A 282 10.54 -29.79 -3.88
CA ARG A 282 11.53 -29.46 -4.92
C ARG A 282 10.94 -28.53 -5.96
N VAL A 283 9.77 -28.85 -6.52
CA VAL A 283 9.17 -28.03 -7.58
C VAL A 283 8.61 -26.74 -7.02
N ASN A 284 7.77 -26.79 -5.96
CA ASN A 284 7.02 -25.64 -5.51
C ASN A 284 7.86 -24.65 -4.69
N TYR A 285 8.84 -25.11 -3.91
CA TYR A 285 9.61 -24.23 -3.04
C TYR A 285 11.05 -24.06 -3.50
N LEU A 286 11.80 -25.14 -3.68
CA LEU A 286 13.18 -25.04 -4.18
C LEU A 286 13.22 -24.44 -5.59
N GLY A 287 12.26 -24.80 -6.45
CA GLY A 287 12.12 -24.18 -7.77
C GLY A 287 11.91 -22.68 -7.73
N ALA A 288 11.12 -22.17 -6.79
CA ALA A 288 10.97 -20.72 -6.59
C ALA A 288 12.28 -20.07 -6.11
N ILE A 289 13.03 -20.74 -5.22
CA ILE A 289 14.35 -20.26 -4.76
C ILE A 289 15.35 -20.24 -5.92
N ASN A 290 15.41 -21.31 -6.73
CA ASN A 290 16.32 -21.39 -7.88
C ASN A 290 16.02 -20.26 -8.88
N VAL A 291 14.76 -20.06 -9.23
CA VAL A 291 14.37 -18.99 -10.15
C VAL A 291 14.74 -17.62 -9.57
N ALA A 292 14.46 -17.36 -8.29
CA ALA A 292 14.79 -16.11 -7.65
C ALA A 292 16.31 -15.86 -7.64
N LYS A 293 17.09 -16.84 -7.22
CA LYS A 293 18.55 -16.76 -7.09
C LYS A 293 19.22 -16.55 -8.45
N GLU A 294 18.88 -17.37 -9.44
CA GLU A 294 19.54 -17.33 -10.76
C GLU A 294 19.11 -16.11 -11.59
N SER A 295 17.89 -15.54 -11.36
CA SER A 295 17.43 -14.35 -12.07
C SER A 295 17.94 -13.04 -11.47
N PHE A 296 18.37 -13.02 -10.22
CA PHE A 296 18.68 -11.80 -9.47
C PHE A 296 19.65 -10.86 -10.20
N SER A 297 20.79 -11.36 -10.67
CA SER A 297 21.81 -10.53 -11.33
C SER A 297 21.33 -9.87 -12.64
N TYR A 298 20.40 -10.51 -13.35
CA TYR A 298 19.82 -9.98 -14.58
C TYR A 298 18.80 -8.90 -14.28
N LEU A 299 17.95 -9.16 -13.29
CA LEU A 299 16.89 -8.23 -12.86
C LEU A 299 17.47 -6.97 -12.20
N ALA A 300 18.52 -7.11 -11.39
CA ALA A 300 19.21 -5.96 -10.81
C ALA A 300 19.76 -5.02 -11.90
N LYS A 301 20.39 -5.56 -12.96
CA LYS A 301 20.92 -4.76 -14.06
C LYS A 301 19.86 -4.04 -14.90
N SER A 302 18.67 -4.61 -15.01
CA SER A 302 17.56 -4.03 -15.80
C SER A 302 16.59 -3.21 -14.96
N HIS A 303 16.78 -3.12 -13.63
CA HIS A 303 15.78 -2.64 -12.68
C HIS A 303 14.43 -3.35 -12.89
N GLY A 304 14.51 -4.66 -13.10
CA GLY A 304 13.39 -5.51 -13.48
C GLY A 304 12.64 -6.09 -12.28
N GLY A 305 11.69 -7.00 -12.55
CA GLY A 305 10.83 -7.58 -11.53
C GLY A 305 10.76 -9.11 -11.56
N LEU A 306 10.66 -9.72 -10.37
CA LEU A 306 10.40 -11.15 -10.18
C LEU A 306 8.97 -11.36 -9.68
N LEU A 307 8.21 -12.23 -10.35
CA LEU A 307 6.85 -12.60 -9.95
C LEU A 307 6.82 -14.08 -9.55
N LEU A 308 6.49 -14.35 -8.30
CA LEU A 308 6.30 -15.70 -7.77
C LEU A 308 4.82 -15.90 -7.43
N PHE A 309 4.25 -17.03 -7.86
CA PHE A 309 2.84 -17.32 -7.68
C PHE A 309 2.59 -18.15 -6.42
N THR A 310 1.72 -17.63 -5.57
CA THR A 310 1.19 -18.33 -4.41
C THR A 310 -0.22 -18.90 -4.70
N SER A 311 -0.98 -19.21 -3.69
CA SER A 311 -2.35 -19.77 -3.78
C SER A 311 -3.21 -19.17 -2.70
N SER A 312 -4.51 -19.04 -2.93
CA SER A 312 -5.49 -18.60 -1.91
C SER A 312 -5.51 -19.49 -0.65
N SER A 313 -4.94 -20.69 -0.71
CA SER A 313 -4.83 -21.59 0.43
C SER A 313 -3.66 -21.30 1.36
N TYR A 314 -2.83 -20.28 1.07
CA TYR A 314 -1.69 -19.94 1.95
C TYR A 314 -2.11 -19.36 3.30
N THR A 315 -3.28 -18.74 3.39
CA THR A 315 -3.82 -18.15 4.63
C THR A 315 -4.59 -19.15 5.49
N ARG A 316 -5.15 -20.19 4.85
CA ARG A 316 -5.94 -21.23 5.55
C ARG A 316 -5.63 -22.58 4.94
N GLY A 317 -5.16 -23.52 5.78
CA GLY A 317 -4.98 -24.90 5.39
C GLY A 317 -6.31 -25.50 4.92
N ARG A 318 -6.27 -26.34 3.90
CA ARG A 318 -7.42 -27.12 3.41
C ARG A 318 -7.13 -28.62 3.58
N ALA A 319 -8.15 -29.39 3.89
CA ALA A 319 -8.01 -30.83 3.90
C ALA A 319 -7.40 -31.32 2.56
N MET A 320 -6.49 -32.29 2.64
CA MET A 320 -5.76 -32.86 1.50
C MET A 320 -4.77 -31.93 0.75
N TYR A 321 -4.60 -30.68 1.19
CA TYR A 321 -3.70 -29.69 0.59
C TYR A 321 -2.55 -29.30 1.50
N SER A 322 -2.32 -30.02 2.60
CA SER A 322 -1.38 -29.64 3.66
C SER A 322 -0.02 -29.18 3.13
N LEU A 323 0.63 -30.02 2.32
CA LEU A 323 1.96 -29.74 1.80
C LEU A 323 1.96 -28.67 0.70
N TYR A 324 0.93 -28.67 -0.16
CA TYR A 324 0.77 -27.62 -1.17
C TYR A 324 0.56 -26.24 -0.51
N SER A 325 -0.38 -26.16 0.46
CA SER A 325 -0.68 -24.90 1.15
C SER A 325 0.54 -24.37 1.90
N SER A 326 1.29 -25.23 2.60
CA SER A 326 2.51 -24.83 3.32
C SER A 326 3.62 -24.38 2.37
N SER A 327 3.81 -25.04 1.22
CA SER A 327 4.80 -24.61 0.24
C SER A 327 4.47 -23.24 -0.37
N LYS A 328 3.18 -22.96 -0.59
CA LYS A 328 2.73 -21.67 -1.11
C LYS A 328 2.77 -20.55 -0.04
N ALA A 329 2.58 -20.89 1.23
CA ALA A 329 2.81 -19.95 2.35
C ALA A 329 4.31 -19.59 2.48
N ALA A 330 5.19 -20.57 2.30
CA ALA A 330 6.63 -20.34 2.30
C ALA A 330 7.09 -19.36 1.21
N ILE A 331 6.46 -19.36 0.02
CA ILE A 331 6.76 -18.40 -1.06
C ILE A 331 6.42 -16.97 -0.62
N VAL A 332 5.29 -16.76 0.07
CA VAL A 332 4.92 -15.41 0.56
C VAL A 332 5.99 -14.86 1.49
N ASN A 333 6.46 -15.68 2.42
CA ASN A 333 7.51 -15.26 3.35
C ASN A 333 8.87 -15.07 2.63
N LEU A 334 9.19 -15.91 1.67
CA LEU A 334 10.39 -15.76 0.84
C LEU A 334 10.42 -14.43 0.10
N VAL A 335 9.31 -14.02 -0.53
CA VAL A 335 9.22 -12.72 -1.23
C VAL A 335 9.42 -11.56 -0.28
N GLN A 336 8.84 -11.62 0.93
CA GLN A 336 9.04 -10.58 1.94
C GLN A 336 10.52 -10.46 2.35
N ALA A 337 11.19 -11.59 2.57
CA ALA A 337 12.60 -11.60 2.91
C ALA A 337 13.49 -11.07 1.76
N LEU A 338 13.20 -11.46 0.51
CA LEU A 338 13.94 -10.97 -0.66
C LEU A 338 13.76 -9.47 -0.89
N SER A 339 12.57 -8.91 -0.66
CA SER A 339 12.34 -7.48 -0.79
C SER A 339 13.13 -6.66 0.25
N CYS A 340 13.29 -7.17 1.47
CA CYS A 340 14.15 -6.53 2.47
C CYS A 340 15.62 -6.50 2.05
N LEU A 341 16.12 -7.56 1.40
CA LEU A 341 17.50 -7.62 0.92
C LEU A 341 17.79 -6.65 -0.23
N LEU A 342 16.81 -6.41 -1.11
CA LEU A 342 16.95 -5.46 -2.21
C LEU A 342 17.04 -4.02 -1.71
N TYR A 343 16.31 -3.67 -0.65
CA TYR A 343 16.40 -2.34 -0.01
C TYR A 343 17.72 -2.10 0.73
N THR A 344 18.39 -3.16 1.20
CA THR A 344 19.67 -3.03 1.92
C THR A 344 20.88 -3.03 0.98
N SER A 345 20.78 -3.57 -0.24
CA SER A 345 21.87 -3.56 -1.21
C SER A 345 22.08 -2.19 -1.85
N ASP A 346 21.02 -1.40 -2.03
CA ASP A 346 21.15 -0.02 -2.50
C ASP A 346 21.71 0.95 -1.44
N ALA A 347 21.69 0.56 -0.16
CA ALA A 347 22.25 1.36 0.94
C ALA A 347 23.70 1.00 1.30
N ALA A 348 24.26 -0.04 0.69
CA ALA A 348 25.62 -0.50 0.99
C ALA A 348 26.66 -0.13 -0.10
N ASP A 349 26.23 0.43 -1.23
CA ASP A 349 27.11 0.83 -2.35
C ASP A 349 27.24 2.37 -2.48
N GLU A 350 26.78 3.15 -1.48
CA GLU A 350 27.14 4.55 -1.24
C GLU A 350 27.93 4.63 0.09
#